data_7e7af1d51f7473fc8798f183bbb94f68
#
_entry.id   7e7af1d51f7473fc8798f183bbb94f68
#
_cell.length_a   1.000
_cell.length_b   1.000
_cell.length_c   1.000
_cell.angle_alpha   90.00
_cell.angle_beta   90.00
_cell.angle_gamma   90.00
#
_symmetry.space_group_name_H-M   'P 1'
#
loop_
_entity.id
_entity.type
_entity.pdbx_description
1 polymer ?
#
loop_
_entity_poly.entity_id
_entity_poly.type
_entity_poly.pdbx_seq_one_letter_code
_entity_poly.pdbx_strand_id
1 'polypeptide(L)'
;MEFSFDNLEKVPLKPISNFLEDNIRDTKYIVKQPSMVKYLPTNSFNKKYGGNLRVIEDFCWTITTKQVRHPNSGIVKIDENTYRYLTERECWRFMGFSDEDFDKASLEHKTKDGKLNGTLYKQAGNSIVVQVLEAIFKELLKLNDSNFI
;
A
#
# COMPACT_ATOMS: atom_id res chain seq x y z
N MET A 1 4.16 -26.63 -23.43
CA MET A 1 3.09 -25.78 -22.83
C MET A 1 3.60 -24.35 -22.83
N GLU A 2 2.77 -23.34 -23.11
CA GLU A 2 3.19 -21.94 -23.20
C GLU A 2 2.72 -21.19 -21.96
N PHE A 3 3.54 -20.22 -21.48
CA PHE A 3 3.17 -19.38 -20.35
C PHE A 3 1.97 -18.48 -20.71
N SER A 4 0.96 -18.44 -19.84
CA SER A 4 -0.15 -17.50 -19.94
C SER A 4 -0.53 -16.95 -18.58
N PHE A 5 -0.83 -15.65 -18.52
CA PHE A 5 -1.37 -15.02 -17.32
C PHE A 5 -2.76 -15.55 -16.94
N ASP A 6 -3.50 -16.12 -17.88
CA ASP A 6 -4.82 -16.73 -17.62
C ASP A 6 -4.72 -17.99 -16.77
N ASN A 7 -3.55 -18.66 -16.79
CA ASN A 7 -3.26 -19.86 -16.01
C ASN A 7 -2.84 -19.58 -14.57
N LEU A 8 -2.62 -18.30 -14.21
CA LEU A 8 -2.19 -17.96 -12.86
C LEU A 8 -3.28 -18.29 -11.84
N GLU A 9 -2.84 -18.80 -10.68
CA GLU A 9 -3.72 -19.06 -9.56
C GLU A 9 -4.40 -17.75 -9.11
N LYS A 10 -5.74 -17.76 -9.08
CA LYS A 10 -6.54 -16.63 -8.61
C LYS A 10 -6.90 -16.84 -7.14
N VAL A 11 -6.49 -15.90 -6.31
CA VAL A 11 -6.82 -15.90 -4.88
C VAL A 11 -7.95 -14.90 -4.60
N PRO A 12 -8.86 -15.20 -3.65
CA PRO A 12 -9.90 -14.25 -3.26
C PRO A 12 -9.29 -12.97 -2.69
N LEU A 13 -9.89 -11.82 -3.05
CA LEU A 13 -9.53 -10.55 -2.47
C LEU A 13 -9.87 -10.55 -0.98
N LYS A 14 -8.92 -10.12 -0.15
CA LYS A 14 -9.15 -9.92 1.29
C LYS A 14 -9.76 -8.54 1.54
N PRO A 15 -10.65 -8.40 2.53
CA PRO A 15 -11.15 -7.09 2.95
C PRO A 15 -10.01 -6.13 3.29
N ILE A 16 -10.18 -4.86 2.99
CA ILE A 16 -9.20 -3.80 3.30
C ILE A 16 -8.82 -3.77 4.78
N SER A 17 -9.78 -4.02 5.67
CA SER A 17 -9.56 -4.08 7.11
C SER A 17 -8.45 -5.05 7.54
N ASN A 18 -8.19 -6.10 6.76
CA ASN A 18 -7.14 -7.07 7.07
C ASN A 18 -5.72 -6.49 6.91
N PHE A 19 -5.59 -5.38 6.21
CA PHE A 19 -4.31 -4.73 5.93
C PHE A 19 -4.08 -3.50 6.80
N LEU A 20 -5.16 -2.89 7.32
CA LEU A 20 -5.09 -1.70 8.14
C LEU A 20 -4.72 -2.03 9.58
N GLU A 21 -4.02 -1.10 10.22
CA GLU A 21 -3.75 -1.13 11.66
C GLU A 21 -4.88 -0.42 12.41
N ASP A 22 -5.29 -0.99 13.53
CA ASP A 22 -6.35 -0.43 14.37
C ASP A 22 -5.87 0.81 15.12
N ASN A 23 -6.78 1.76 15.28
CA ASN A 23 -6.64 2.91 16.19
C ASN A 23 -5.38 3.77 15.98
N ILE A 24 -4.88 3.87 14.74
CA ILE A 24 -3.75 4.75 14.44
C ILE A 24 -4.12 6.22 14.65
N ARG A 25 -3.65 6.78 15.76
CA ARG A 25 -3.85 8.19 16.15
C ARG A 25 -2.55 9.00 16.20
N ASP A 26 -1.42 8.38 15.85
CA ASP A 26 -0.15 9.12 15.81
C ASP A 26 -0.24 10.26 14.80
N THR A 27 0.00 11.45 15.31
CA THR A 27 -0.19 12.71 14.58
C THR A 27 0.72 12.85 13.37
N LYS A 28 1.79 12.05 13.26
CA LYS A 28 2.67 12.03 12.09
C LYS A 28 1.96 11.52 10.83
N TYR A 29 0.95 10.64 10.98
CA TYR A 29 0.18 10.11 9.86
C TYR A 29 -0.98 11.01 9.43
N ILE A 30 -1.42 11.94 10.29
CA ILE A 30 -2.55 12.83 9.96
C ILE A 30 -2.21 13.75 8.79
N VAL A 31 -3.12 13.86 7.83
CA VAL A 31 -2.98 14.76 6.68
C VAL A 31 -3.17 16.21 7.13
N LYS A 32 -2.07 16.90 7.44
CA LYS A 32 -2.07 18.29 7.95
C LYS A 32 -1.40 19.29 7.01
N GLN A 33 -0.63 18.82 6.04
CA GLN A 33 0.13 19.71 5.17
C GLN A 33 -0.83 20.54 4.30
N PRO A 34 -0.71 21.88 4.26
CA PRO A 34 -1.61 22.75 3.48
C PRO A 34 -1.70 22.35 2.00
N SER A 35 -0.59 21.88 1.43
CA SER A 35 -0.52 21.37 0.06
C SER A 35 -1.38 20.11 -0.17
N MET A 36 -1.69 19.36 0.88
CA MET A 36 -2.50 18.13 0.81
C MET A 36 -3.93 18.36 1.30
N VAL A 37 -4.10 19.16 2.34
CA VAL A 37 -5.42 19.47 2.92
C VAL A 37 -6.40 20.02 1.87
N LYS A 38 -5.94 20.82 0.93
CA LYS A 38 -6.76 21.32 -0.16
C LYS A 38 -7.35 20.24 -1.08
N TYR A 39 -6.76 19.06 -1.12
CA TYR A 39 -7.22 17.90 -1.90
C TYR A 39 -8.07 16.91 -1.10
N LEU A 40 -8.33 17.18 0.17
CA LEU A 40 -9.22 16.32 0.97
C LEU A 40 -10.66 16.37 0.41
N PRO A 41 -11.40 15.26 0.47
CA PRO A 41 -12.78 15.20 -0.04
C PRO A 41 -13.71 16.24 0.58
N THR A 42 -13.44 16.65 1.82
CA THR A 42 -14.22 17.66 2.56
C THR A 42 -13.89 19.10 2.15
N ASN A 43 -12.82 19.33 1.38
CA ASN A 43 -12.39 20.68 1.03
C ASN A 43 -13.10 21.18 -0.24
N SER A 44 -13.63 22.42 -0.19
CA SER A 44 -14.32 23.06 -1.31
C SER A 44 -13.44 23.32 -2.54
N PHE A 45 -12.14 23.50 -2.34
CA PHE A 45 -11.16 23.63 -3.44
C PHE A 45 -11.21 22.43 -4.37
N ASN A 46 -11.37 21.27 -3.80
CA ASN A 46 -11.43 20.00 -4.50
C ASN A 46 -12.61 19.91 -5.48
N LYS A 47 -13.78 20.40 -5.06
CA LYS A 47 -14.98 20.43 -5.90
C LYS A 47 -14.82 21.30 -7.15
N LYS A 48 -13.94 22.32 -7.10
CA LYS A 48 -13.75 23.29 -8.18
C LYS A 48 -12.65 22.88 -9.17
N TYR A 49 -11.56 22.30 -8.72
CA TYR A 49 -10.34 22.12 -9.53
C TYR A 49 -10.01 20.67 -9.88
N GLY A 50 -10.75 19.70 -9.36
CA GLY A 50 -10.52 18.27 -9.56
C GLY A 50 -9.13 17.82 -9.05
N GLY A 51 -9.00 16.69 -8.55
CA GLY A 51 -7.72 16.19 -8.00
C GLY A 51 -7.88 15.85 -6.54
N ASN A 52 -8.51 14.71 -6.32
CA ASN A 52 -8.86 14.25 -4.98
C ASN A 52 -7.80 13.33 -4.45
N LEU A 53 -7.42 13.53 -3.20
CA LEU A 53 -6.94 12.40 -2.40
C LEU A 53 -8.11 11.43 -2.27
N ARG A 54 -7.94 10.23 -2.80
CA ARG A 54 -8.98 9.20 -2.78
C ARG A 54 -9.04 8.54 -1.41
N VAL A 55 -10.25 8.31 -0.91
CA VAL A 55 -10.44 7.54 0.33
C VAL A 55 -10.37 6.06 -0.02
N ILE A 56 -9.64 5.30 0.80
CA ILE A 56 -9.56 3.84 0.70
C ILE A 56 -10.82 3.27 1.35
N GLU A 57 -11.63 2.58 0.56
CA GLU A 57 -12.86 1.92 1.00
C GLU A 57 -12.80 0.43 0.72
N ASP A 58 -13.02 0.02 -0.53
CA ASP A 58 -13.03 -1.40 -0.92
C ASP A 58 -11.69 -1.90 -1.44
N PHE A 59 -10.84 -1.00 -1.93
CA PHE A 59 -9.52 -1.33 -2.47
C PHE A 59 -8.52 -0.19 -2.28
N CYS A 60 -7.25 -0.55 -2.28
CA CYS A 60 -6.12 0.37 -2.27
C CYS A 60 -5.59 0.54 -3.69
N TRP A 61 -5.34 1.80 -4.10
CA TRP A 61 -4.67 2.06 -5.38
C TRP A 61 -3.16 1.77 -5.28
N THR A 62 -2.44 2.05 -6.34
CA THR A 62 -1.01 1.74 -6.43
C THR A 62 -0.20 2.35 -5.28
N ILE A 63 0.48 1.49 -4.53
CA ILE A 63 1.50 1.90 -3.56
C ILE A 63 2.72 2.40 -4.33
N THR A 64 3.15 3.61 -4.04
CA THR A 64 4.33 4.23 -4.67
C THR A 64 5.36 4.64 -3.63
N THR A 65 6.56 5.02 -4.09
CA THR A 65 7.64 5.48 -3.20
C THR A 65 7.38 6.83 -2.52
N LYS A 66 6.32 7.54 -2.89
CA LYS A 66 6.01 8.91 -2.45
C LYS A 66 4.74 9.00 -1.60
N GLN A 67 4.55 8.05 -0.69
CA GLN A 67 3.35 7.98 0.16
C GLN A 67 3.14 9.21 1.06
N VAL A 68 4.22 9.91 1.40
CA VAL A 68 4.20 11.07 2.33
C VAL A 68 3.81 12.41 1.68
N ARG A 69 3.57 12.44 0.37
CA ARG A 69 3.19 13.68 -0.33
C ARG A 69 1.77 13.59 -0.86
N HIS A 70 1.62 13.10 -2.08
CA HIS A 70 0.33 12.84 -2.71
C HIS A 70 0.21 11.34 -2.94
N PRO A 71 -0.32 10.58 -1.96
CA PRO A 71 -0.31 9.12 -2.03
C PRO A 71 -1.27 8.63 -3.12
N ASN A 72 -0.73 7.97 -4.14
CA ASN A 72 -1.56 7.33 -5.16
C ASN A 72 -2.42 6.21 -4.57
N SER A 73 -1.93 5.56 -3.50
CA SER A 73 -2.66 4.52 -2.77
C SER A 73 -4.00 4.97 -2.19
N GLY A 74 -4.13 6.27 -1.94
CA GLY A 74 -5.26 6.85 -1.22
C GLY A 74 -4.94 7.16 0.24
N ILE A 75 -5.96 7.60 0.96
CA ILE A 75 -5.92 7.98 2.38
C ILE A 75 -7.01 7.24 3.15
N VAL A 76 -6.80 7.04 4.44
CA VAL A 76 -7.77 6.40 5.33
C VAL A 76 -8.56 7.46 6.08
N LYS A 77 -9.87 7.34 6.09
CA LYS A 77 -10.76 8.21 6.87
C LYS A 77 -10.76 7.73 8.33
N ILE A 78 -10.52 8.65 9.27
CA ILE A 78 -10.58 8.39 10.72
C ILE A 78 -11.94 8.80 11.27
N ASP A 79 -12.38 10.00 10.92
CA ASP A 79 -13.67 10.57 11.32
C ASP A 79 -14.21 11.49 10.21
N GLU A 80 -15.25 12.27 10.48
CA GLU A 80 -15.90 13.11 9.45
C GLU A 80 -14.96 14.09 8.74
N ASN A 81 -13.94 14.59 9.47
CA ASN A 81 -13.04 15.64 8.97
C ASN A 81 -11.56 15.26 9.01
N THR A 82 -11.22 14.10 9.54
CA THR A 82 -9.83 13.68 9.76
C THR A 82 -9.46 12.52 8.87
N TYR A 83 -8.35 12.69 8.16
CA TYR A 83 -7.80 11.68 7.27
C TYR A 83 -6.33 11.44 7.60
N ARG A 84 -5.86 10.22 7.37
CA ARG A 84 -4.46 9.83 7.55
C ARG A 84 -3.88 9.16 6.31
N TYR A 85 -2.58 9.21 6.20
CA TYR A 85 -1.82 8.36 5.29
C TYR A 85 -1.87 6.91 5.76
N LEU A 86 -1.62 5.96 4.86
CA LEU A 86 -1.26 4.61 5.24
C LEU A 86 0.02 4.64 6.07
N THR A 87 0.13 3.77 7.06
CA THR A 87 1.39 3.56 7.77
C THR A 87 2.39 2.82 6.89
N GLU A 88 3.66 2.83 7.26
CA GLU A 88 4.69 2.05 6.57
C GLU A 88 4.34 0.55 6.58
N ARG A 89 3.87 0.02 7.72
CA ARG A 89 3.46 -1.39 7.89
C ARG A 89 2.27 -1.73 7.00
N GLU A 90 1.27 -0.86 6.94
CA GLU A 90 0.11 -1.07 6.05
C GLU A 90 0.53 -1.14 4.59
N CYS A 91 1.45 -0.28 4.15
CA CYS A 91 1.99 -0.34 2.79
C CYS A 91 2.69 -1.68 2.50
N TRP A 92 3.45 -2.23 3.46
CA TRP A 92 4.09 -3.53 3.33
C TRP A 92 3.06 -4.67 3.26
N ARG A 93 2.03 -4.64 4.11
CA ARG A 93 0.92 -5.62 4.08
C ARG A 93 0.20 -5.61 2.73
N PHE A 94 -0.10 -4.43 2.16
CA PHE A 94 -0.71 -4.32 0.83
C PHE A 94 0.18 -4.87 -0.29
N MET A 95 1.49 -4.83 -0.13
CA MET A 95 2.43 -5.45 -1.07
C MET A 95 2.64 -6.95 -0.81
N GLY A 96 1.96 -7.52 0.21
CA GLY A 96 1.95 -8.94 0.51
C GLY A 96 3.06 -9.41 1.43
N PHE A 97 3.84 -8.52 2.02
CA PHE A 97 4.85 -8.86 3.02
C PHE A 97 4.19 -9.19 4.37
N SER A 98 4.82 -10.07 5.13
CA SER A 98 4.40 -10.37 6.49
C SER A 98 4.80 -9.25 7.47
N ASP A 99 4.14 -9.21 8.64
CA ASP A 99 4.55 -8.31 9.72
C ASP A 99 5.97 -8.62 10.22
N GLU A 100 6.38 -9.88 10.19
CA GLU A 100 7.74 -10.29 10.56
C GLU A 100 8.80 -9.71 9.60
N ASP A 101 8.53 -9.70 8.28
CA ASP A 101 9.41 -9.08 7.30
C ASP A 101 9.52 -7.57 7.53
N PHE A 102 8.38 -6.91 7.80
CA PHE A 102 8.36 -5.51 8.14
C PHE A 102 9.17 -5.22 9.41
N ASP A 103 9.00 -6.01 10.47
CA ASP A 103 9.69 -5.83 11.75
C ASP A 103 11.21 -5.95 11.57
N LYS A 104 11.69 -6.95 10.81
CA LYS A 104 13.11 -7.09 10.46
C LYS A 104 13.63 -5.86 9.72
N ALA A 105 12.91 -5.39 8.71
CA ALA A 105 13.31 -4.19 7.96
C ALA A 105 13.30 -2.93 8.83
N SER A 106 12.37 -2.81 9.76
CA SER A 106 12.27 -1.65 10.67
C SER A 106 13.40 -1.59 11.71
N LEU A 107 13.96 -2.73 12.09
CA LEU A 107 15.15 -2.79 12.95
C LEU A 107 16.38 -2.21 12.26
N GLU A 108 16.55 -2.50 10.96
CA GLU A 108 17.65 -1.97 10.16
C GLU A 108 17.44 -0.49 9.78
N HIS A 109 16.19 -0.10 9.56
CA HIS A 109 15.81 1.24 9.12
C HIS A 109 14.98 1.95 10.18
N LYS A 110 15.63 2.31 11.30
CA LYS A 110 14.95 2.95 12.44
C LYS A 110 14.25 4.24 12.05
N THR A 111 12.99 4.35 12.44
CA THR A 111 12.21 5.57 12.27
C THR A 111 12.67 6.62 13.29
N LYS A 112 12.93 7.84 12.82
CA LYS A 112 13.17 8.97 13.70
C LYS A 112 11.86 9.37 14.38
N ASP A 113 11.94 9.69 15.67
CA ASP A 113 10.77 10.05 16.45
C ASP A 113 9.94 11.18 15.80
N GLY A 114 8.63 11.02 15.79
CA GLY A 114 7.69 11.95 15.17
C GLY A 114 7.80 12.09 13.65
N LYS A 115 8.59 11.27 12.95
CA LYS A 115 8.76 11.31 11.49
C LYS A 115 8.22 10.06 10.82
N LEU A 116 7.82 10.20 9.55
CA LEU A 116 7.51 9.09 8.67
C LEU A 116 8.81 8.48 8.13
N ASN A 117 8.85 7.15 7.99
CA ASN A 117 10.03 6.46 7.49
C ASN A 117 10.00 6.34 5.96
N GLY A 118 10.60 7.30 5.28
CA GLY A 118 10.66 7.33 3.82
C GLY A 118 11.36 6.13 3.20
N THR A 119 12.28 5.45 3.91
CA THR A 119 12.96 4.25 3.42
C THR A 119 12.00 3.08 3.36
N LEU A 120 11.23 2.83 4.43
CA LEU A 120 10.25 1.74 4.45
C LEU A 120 9.13 1.94 3.42
N TYR A 121 8.67 3.17 3.21
CA TYR A 121 7.74 3.49 2.11
C TYR A 121 8.34 3.23 0.73
N LYS A 122 9.62 3.58 0.53
CA LYS A 122 10.30 3.32 -0.75
C LYS A 122 10.45 1.83 -1.02
N GLN A 123 10.76 1.05 -0.01
CA GLN A 123 10.87 -0.41 -0.15
C GLN A 123 9.53 -1.00 -0.60
N ALA A 124 8.42 -0.66 0.07
CA ALA A 124 7.09 -1.06 -0.36
C ALA A 124 6.78 -0.62 -1.81
N GLY A 125 6.99 0.67 -2.11
CA GLY A 125 6.64 1.23 -3.41
C GLY A 125 7.52 0.78 -4.59
N ASN A 126 8.70 0.22 -4.34
CA ASN A 126 9.59 -0.36 -5.35
C ASN A 126 9.38 -1.88 -5.49
N SER A 127 8.64 -2.52 -4.60
CA SER A 127 8.41 -3.95 -4.66
C SER A 127 7.33 -4.32 -5.69
N ILE A 128 7.28 -5.60 -6.00
CA ILE A 128 6.16 -6.23 -6.70
C ILE A 128 5.33 -6.95 -5.64
N VAL A 129 4.01 -7.00 -5.81
CA VAL A 129 3.12 -7.74 -4.90
C VAL A 129 3.56 -9.20 -4.80
N VAL A 130 3.86 -9.67 -3.60
CA VAL A 130 4.46 -11.00 -3.35
C VAL A 130 3.61 -12.10 -3.97
N GLN A 131 2.29 -12.09 -3.79
CA GLN A 131 1.38 -13.11 -4.34
C GLN A 131 1.40 -13.17 -5.85
N VAL A 132 1.62 -12.03 -6.53
CA VAL A 132 1.75 -11.99 -8.00
C VAL A 132 3.02 -12.71 -8.44
N LEU A 133 4.15 -12.46 -7.76
CA LEU A 133 5.41 -13.16 -8.05
C LEU A 133 5.30 -14.66 -7.78
N GLU A 134 4.72 -15.05 -6.64
CA GLU A 134 4.48 -16.45 -6.31
C GLU A 134 3.66 -17.17 -7.37
N ALA A 135 2.57 -16.55 -7.84
CA ALA A 135 1.74 -17.12 -8.90
C ALA A 135 2.51 -17.30 -10.21
N ILE A 136 3.31 -16.30 -10.61
CA ILE A 136 4.15 -16.35 -11.82
C ILE A 136 5.18 -17.48 -11.70
N PHE A 137 5.91 -17.56 -10.57
CA PHE A 137 6.92 -18.60 -10.37
C PHE A 137 6.31 -19.99 -10.32
N LYS A 138 5.16 -20.18 -9.68
CA LYS A 138 4.44 -21.47 -9.69
C LYS A 138 4.10 -21.92 -11.11
N GLU A 139 3.63 -21.02 -11.96
CA GLU A 139 3.32 -21.35 -13.36
C GLU A 139 4.58 -21.67 -14.16
N LEU A 140 5.65 -20.91 -14.01
CA LEU A 140 6.92 -21.15 -14.69
C LEU A 140 7.54 -22.51 -14.29
N LEU A 141 7.46 -22.91 -13.03
CA LEU A 141 7.96 -24.19 -12.56
C LEU A 141 7.16 -25.36 -13.16
N LYS A 142 5.83 -25.27 -13.25
CA LYS A 142 5.00 -26.28 -13.94
C LYS A 142 5.40 -26.47 -15.40
N LEU A 143 5.73 -25.37 -16.09
CA LEU A 143 6.20 -25.44 -17.48
C LEU A 143 7.55 -26.13 -17.60
N ASN A 144 8.44 -25.90 -16.65
CA ASN A 144 9.77 -26.53 -16.62
C ASN A 144 9.63 -28.04 -16.42
N ASP A 145 8.86 -28.49 -15.44
CA ASP A 145 8.61 -29.91 -15.18
C ASP A 145 7.95 -30.63 -16.37
N SER A 146 7.14 -29.94 -17.16
CA SER A 146 6.49 -30.49 -18.35
C SER A 146 7.44 -30.68 -19.54
N ASN A 147 8.62 -30.07 -19.52
CA ASN A 147 9.62 -30.19 -20.61
C ASN A 147 10.66 -31.30 -20.34
N PHE A 148 10.58 -32.00 -19.22
CA PHE A 148 11.49 -33.10 -18.84
C PHE A 148 10.85 -34.49 -18.98
N ILE A 149 9.68 -34.63 -19.61
CA ILE A 149 9.01 -35.93 -19.91
C ILE A 149 9.07 -36.25 -21.39
#